data_1dbbf59b1b673429088a9a3b3bc79ca4
#
_entry.id   1dbbf59b1b673429088a9a3b3bc79ca4
#
_cell.length_a   1.000
_cell.length_b   1.000
_cell.length_c   1.000
_cell.angle_alpha   90.00
_cell.angle_beta   90.00
_cell.angle_gamma   90.00
#
_symmetry.space_group_name_H-M   'P 1'
#
loop_
_entity.id
_entity.type
_entity.pdbx_description
1 polymer ?
#
loop_
_entity_poly.entity_id
_entity_poly.type
_entity_poly.pdbx_seq_one_letter_code
_entity_poly.pdbx_strand_id
1 'polypeptide(L)'
;MTNRPLGAQLSHMLKARGVDVIFGIPGVHNIEMYRGIADAGITHVLARHEQGAGFMADGYARATGKPGVAYVITGPGLCNIMTPLGQAYSDSVPVLTISSC
;
A
#
# COMPACT_ATOMS: atom_id res chain seq x y z
N MET A 1 24.38 -11.52 -0.52
CA MET A 1 22.99 -11.39 -0.09
C MET A 1 22.86 -10.29 0.96
N THR A 2 21.91 -9.43 0.79
CA THR A 2 21.71 -8.30 1.68
C THR A 2 20.70 -8.66 2.76
N ASN A 3 21.04 -8.36 4.02
CA ASN A 3 20.06 -8.48 5.09
C ASN A 3 19.14 -7.26 5.08
N ARG A 4 17.85 -7.51 5.08
CA ARG A 4 16.83 -6.45 5.10
C ARG A 4 15.83 -6.73 6.20
N PRO A 5 15.28 -5.67 6.84
CA PRO A 5 14.10 -5.85 7.67
C PRO A 5 12.97 -6.47 6.88
N LEU A 6 12.11 -7.20 7.55
CA LEU A 6 11.00 -7.89 6.90
C LEU A 6 10.12 -6.93 6.10
N GLY A 7 9.84 -5.74 6.64
CA GLY A 7 9.02 -4.75 5.95
C GLY A 7 9.65 -4.30 4.64
N ALA A 8 10.96 -4.08 4.64
CA ALA A 8 11.66 -3.69 3.42
C ALA A 8 11.66 -4.83 2.40
N GLN A 9 11.85 -6.06 2.86
CA GLN A 9 11.81 -7.24 1.99
C GLN A 9 10.43 -7.39 1.34
N LEU A 10 9.36 -7.09 2.07
CA LEU A 10 8.01 -7.12 1.53
C LEU A 10 7.87 -6.17 0.34
N SER A 11 8.38 -4.94 0.45
CA SER A 11 8.34 -3.97 -0.65
C SER A 11 9.11 -4.46 -1.87
N HIS A 12 10.28 -5.07 -1.66
CA HIS A 12 11.03 -5.67 -2.77
C HIS A 12 10.28 -6.82 -3.44
N MET A 13 9.57 -7.63 -2.66
CA MET A 13 8.76 -8.71 -3.20
C MET A 13 7.59 -8.18 -4.03
N LEU A 14 6.96 -7.09 -3.59
CA LEU A 14 5.89 -6.46 -4.36
C LEU A 14 6.41 -5.90 -5.68
N LYS A 15 7.57 -5.25 -5.67
CA LYS A 15 8.19 -4.76 -6.90
C LYS A 15 8.47 -5.89 -7.88
N ALA A 16 8.98 -7.01 -7.39
CA ALA A 16 9.26 -8.18 -8.21
C ALA A 16 7.99 -8.75 -8.86
N ARG A 17 6.83 -8.49 -8.27
CA ARG A 17 5.54 -8.94 -8.81
C ARG A 17 4.83 -7.88 -9.65
N GLY A 18 5.53 -6.80 -9.99
CA GLY A 18 5.00 -5.78 -10.90
C GLY A 18 4.32 -4.60 -10.22
N VAL A 19 4.47 -4.45 -8.91
CA VAL A 19 3.91 -3.30 -8.21
C VAL A 19 4.87 -2.10 -8.37
N ASP A 20 4.39 -1.05 -9.03
CA ASP A 20 5.19 0.14 -9.32
C ASP A 20 4.82 1.34 -8.46
N VAL A 21 3.63 1.35 -7.87
CA VAL A 21 3.11 2.48 -7.10
C VAL A 21 2.47 1.95 -5.83
N ILE A 22 2.73 2.62 -4.72
CA ILE A 22 2.08 2.33 -3.43
C ILE A 22 1.55 3.64 -2.87
N PHE A 23 0.31 3.62 -2.40
CA PHE A 23 -0.37 4.76 -1.80
C PHE A 23 -0.40 4.61 -0.29
N GLY A 24 -0.23 5.69 0.44
CA GLY A 24 -0.32 5.58 1.88
C GLY A 24 0.23 6.77 2.64
N ILE A 25 0.25 6.62 3.96
CA ILE A 25 0.77 7.61 4.88
C ILE A 25 1.79 6.91 5.79
N PRO A 26 3.05 7.37 5.81
CA PRO A 26 4.05 6.74 6.68
C PRO A 26 3.74 6.99 8.17
N GLY A 27 4.04 6.00 8.99
CA GLY A 27 3.94 6.09 10.42
C GLY A 27 5.07 5.34 11.09
N VAL A 28 5.21 5.49 12.40
CA VAL A 28 6.32 4.88 13.14
C VAL A 28 6.31 3.35 13.00
N HIS A 29 5.13 2.75 13.06
CA HIS A 29 5.00 1.29 13.07
C HIS A 29 5.15 0.64 11.69
N ASN A 30 5.21 1.42 10.61
CA ASN A 30 5.40 0.87 9.27
C ASN A 30 6.61 1.47 8.55
N ILE A 31 7.52 2.08 9.29
CA ILE A 31 8.67 2.80 8.72
C ILE A 31 9.57 1.87 7.89
N GLU A 32 9.73 0.63 8.31
CA GLU A 32 10.59 -0.32 7.58
C GLU A 32 9.97 -0.70 6.24
N MET A 33 8.64 -0.78 6.16
CA MET A 33 7.96 -0.99 4.89
C MET A 33 8.22 0.17 3.94
N TYR A 34 8.16 1.40 4.46
CA TYR A 34 8.39 2.60 3.67
C TYR A 34 9.84 2.75 3.24
N ARG A 35 10.80 2.34 4.07
CA ARG A 35 12.20 2.33 3.66
C ARG A 35 12.42 1.46 2.43
N GLY A 36 11.73 0.32 2.38
CA GLY A 36 11.82 -0.58 1.25
C GLY A 36 11.23 -0.05 -0.04
N ILE A 37 10.27 0.89 0.04
CA ILE A 37 9.62 1.46 -1.14
C ILE A 37 10.64 2.15 -2.04
N ALA A 38 11.39 3.09 -1.51
CA ALA A 38 12.39 3.82 -2.29
C ALA A 38 13.50 2.89 -2.77
N ASP A 39 13.95 1.99 -1.89
CA ASP A 39 15.02 1.05 -2.18
C ASP A 39 14.62 0.07 -3.29
N ALA A 40 13.36 -0.33 -3.34
CA ALA A 40 12.85 -1.23 -4.35
C ALA A 40 12.53 -0.54 -5.69
N GLY A 41 12.57 0.78 -5.73
CA GLY A 41 12.25 1.54 -6.95
C GLY A 41 10.76 1.69 -7.18
N ILE A 42 9.96 1.63 -6.12
CA ILE A 42 8.50 1.85 -6.20
C ILE A 42 8.22 3.32 -5.97
N THR A 43 7.28 3.88 -6.73
CA THR A 43 6.83 5.26 -6.52
C THR A 43 5.82 5.27 -5.37
N HIS A 44 6.08 6.12 -4.37
CA HIS A 44 5.15 6.32 -3.27
C HIS A 44 4.32 7.58 -3.51
N VAL A 45 3.01 7.46 -3.37
CA VAL A 45 2.08 8.59 -3.45
C VAL A 45 1.52 8.82 -2.06
N LEU A 46 1.86 9.98 -1.49
CA LEU A 46 1.43 10.35 -0.16
C LEU A 46 -0.02 10.80 -0.18
N ALA A 47 -0.84 10.20 0.68
CA ALA A 47 -2.21 10.63 0.92
C ALA A 47 -2.27 11.43 2.22
N ARG A 48 -3.33 12.18 2.40
CA ARG A 48 -3.56 12.94 3.63
C ARG A 48 -4.47 12.21 4.60
N HIS A 49 -5.15 11.17 4.13
CA HIS A 49 -6.04 10.33 4.91
C HIS A 49 -6.01 8.94 4.32
N GLU A 50 -6.10 7.91 5.15
CA GLU A 50 -6.05 6.52 4.68
C GLU A 50 -7.21 6.21 3.73
N GLN A 51 -8.37 6.81 3.95
CA GLN A 51 -9.50 6.66 3.04
C GLN A 51 -9.13 7.15 1.65
N GLY A 52 -8.43 8.29 1.55
CA GLY A 52 -7.92 8.80 0.28
C GLY A 52 -6.93 7.85 -0.36
N ALA A 53 -6.02 7.27 0.41
CA ALA A 53 -5.07 6.29 -0.09
C ALA A 53 -5.79 5.07 -0.66
N GLY A 54 -6.81 4.59 0.02
CA GLY A 54 -7.60 3.45 -0.45
C GLY A 54 -8.35 3.75 -1.74
N PHE A 55 -8.94 4.93 -1.85
CA PHE A 55 -9.62 5.31 -3.10
C PHE A 55 -8.64 5.55 -4.24
N MET A 56 -7.44 6.04 -3.96
CA MET A 56 -6.40 6.15 -4.99
C MET A 56 -5.99 4.76 -5.49
N ALA A 57 -5.82 3.80 -4.59
CA ALA A 57 -5.48 2.43 -4.96
C ALA A 57 -6.61 1.80 -5.80
N ASP A 58 -7.86 2.02 -5.41
CA ASP A 58 -9.03 1.57 -6.16
C ASP A 58 -9.04 2.17 -7.57
N GLY A 59 -8.87 3.50 -7.67
CA GLY A 59 -8.84 4.19 -8.96
C GLY A 59 -7.70 3.72 -9.84
N TYR A 60 -6.53 3.50 -9.26
CA TYR A 60 -5.37 2.96 -9.97
C TYR A 60 -5.67 1.57 -10.54
N ALA A 61 -6.28 0.71 -9.75
CA ALA A 61 -6.63 -0.64 -10.20
C ALA A 61 -7.66 -0.60 -11.33
N ARG A 62 -8.66 0.26 -11.22
CA ARG A 62 -9.68 0.41 -12.27
C ARG A 62 -9.07 0.93 -13.57
N ALA A 63 -8.15 1.88 -13.48
CA ALA A 63 -7.56 2.52 -14.65
C ALA A 63 -6.52 1.64 -15.34
N THR A 64 -5.75 0.86 -14.57
CA THR A 64 -4.61 0.12 -15.12
C THR A 64 -4.87 -1.37 -15.31
N GLY A 65 -5.84 -1.92 -14.62
CA GLY A 65 -6.06 -3.36 -14.56
C GLY A 65 -5.06 -4.09 -13.67
N LYS A 66 -4.19 -3.36 -12.97
CA LYS A 66 -3.23 -3.92 -12.02
C LYS A 66 -3.76 -3.76 -10.60
N PRO A 67 -3.35 -4.61 -9.65
CA PRO A 67 -3.74 -4.41 -8.26
C PRO A 67 -3.26 -3.06 -7.73
N GLY A 68 -4.14 -2.35 -7.04
CA GLY A 68 -3.78 -1.15 -6.31
C GLY A 68 -3.28 -1.54 -4.92
N VAL A 69 -2.17 -0.95 -4.47
CA VAL A 69 -1.56 -1.31 -3.20
C VAL A 69 -1.52 -0.10 -2.29
N ALA A 70 -1.97 -0.29 -1.05
CA ALA A 70 -1.93 0.75 -0.03
C ALA A 70 -1.25 0.22 1.24
N TYR A 71 -0.38 1.04 1.82
CA TYR A 71 0.25 0.76 3.10
C TYR A 71 -0.41 1.64 4.17
N VAL A 72 -0.83 1.04 5.25
CA VAL A 72 -1.45 1.76 6.36
C VAL A 72 -0.82 1.35 7.68
N ILE A 73 -0.87 2.28 8.64
CA ILE A 73 -0.47 1.98 10.01
C ILE A 73 -1.57 1.20 10.70
N THR A 74 -1.18 0.40 11.70
CA THR A 74 -2.12 -0.39 12.49
C THR A 74 -3.15 0.49 13.20
N GLY A 75 -4.27 -0.11 13.59
CA GLY A 75 -5.31 0.56 14.37
C GLY A 75 -6.09 1.58 13.54
N PRO A 76 -5.99 2.86 13.85
CA PRO A 76 -6.82 3.88 13.18
C PRO A 76 -6.56 3.95 11.67
N GLY A 77 -5.33 3.71 11.21
CA GLY A 77 -5.05 3.70 9.77
C GLY A 77 -5.82 2.60 9.05
N LEU A 78 -5.82 1.40 9.61
CA LEU A 78 -6.58 0.30 9.04
C LEU A 78 -8.09 0.57 9.09
N CYS A 79 -8.60 1.12 10.19
CA CYS A 79 -10.01 1.46 10.28
C CYS A 79 -10.42 2.52 9.26
N ASN A 80 -9.56 3.51 9.03
CA ASN A 80 -9.84 4.61 8.10
C ASN A 80 -9.88 4.17 6.64
N ILE A 81 -9.27 3.04 6.29
CA ILE A 81 -9.25 2.57 4.90
C ILE A 81 -10.40 1.61 4.60
N MET A 82 -11.23 1.28 5.58
CA MET A 82 -12.28 0.28 5.38
C MET A 82 -13.34 0.68 4.35
N THR A 83 -13.69 1.96 4.25
CA THR A 83 -14.68 2.42 3.27
C THR A 83 -14.23 2.11 1.83
N PRO A 84 -13.04 2.54 1.39
CA PRO A 84 -12.58 2.17 0.03
C PRO A 84 -12.38 0.67 -0.15
N LEU A 85 -11.97 -0.05 0.90
CA LEU A 85 -11.88 -1.51 0.79
C LEU A 85 -13.24 -2.15 0.56
N GLY A 86 -14.28 -1.64 1.25
CA GLY A 86 -15.64 -2.10 1.03
C GLY A 86 -16.11 -1.82 -0.39
N GLN A 87 -15.80 -0.66 -0.92
CA GLN A 87 -16.13 -0.31 -2.31
C GLN A 87 -15.41 -1.23 -3.30
N ALA A 88 -14.13 -1.45 -3.10
CA ALA A 88 -13.35 -2.32 -3.98
C ALA A 88 -13.88 -3.76 -3.93
N TYR A 89 -14.21 -4.25 -2.74
CA TYR A 89 -14.78 -5.58 -2.57
C TYR A 89 -16.12 -5.71 -3.31
N SER A 90 -16.98 -4.72 -3.13
CA SER A 90 -18.32 -4.71 -3.76
C SER A 90 -18.22 -4.72 -5.29
N ASP A 91 -17.23 -4.03 -5.84
CA ASP A 91 -17.08 -3.89 -7.29
C ASP A 91 -16.06 -4.86 -7.89
N SER A 92 -15.53 -5.77 -7.09
CA SER A 92 -14.51 -6.75 -7.53
C SER A 92 -13.25 -6.09 -8.09
N VAL A 93 -12.82 -5.00 -7.47
CA VAL A 93 -11.59 -4.28 -7.85
C VAL A 93 -10.42 -4.82 -7.02
N PRO A 94 -9.29 -5.19 -7.65
CA PRO A 94 -8.18 -5.77 -6.91
C PRO A 94 -7.39 -4.70 -6.15
N VAL A 95 -7.62 -4.59 -4.86
CA VAL A 95 -6.88 -3.70 -3.95
C VAL A 95 -6.26 -4.54 -2.85
N LEU A 96 -4.96 -4.37 -2.67
CA LEU A 96 -4.22 -5.00 -1.58
C LEU A 96 -3.85 -3.96 -0.54
N THR A 97 -4.30 -4.16 0.68
CA THR A 97 -3.95 -3.29 1.79
C THR A 97 -3.05 -4.04 2.76
N ILE A 98 -1.91 -3.45 3.08
CA ILE A 98 -0.96 -4.03 4.01
C ILE A 98 -0.87 -3.11 5.22
N SER A 99 -1.21 -3.67 6.37
CA SER A 99 -1.18 -2.95 7.65
C SER A 99 -0.08 -3.52 8.52
N SER A 100 0.65 -2.63 9.19
CA SER A 100 1.56 -3.06 10.25
C SER A 100 0.76 -3.51 11.47
N CYS A 101 1.36 -4.28 12.33
CA CYS A 101 0.71 -4.72 13.55
C CYS A 101 1.47 -4.30 14.81
#